data_af604b3d0c8aa1cc0d630dc2081cb0d7
#
_entry.id   af604b3d0c8aa1cc0d630dc2081cb0d7
#
_cell.length_a   1.000
_cell.length_b   1.000
_cell.length_c   1.000
_cell.angle_alpha   90.00
_cell.angle_beta   90.00
_cell.angle_gamma   90.00
#
_symmetry.space_group_name_H-M   'P 1'
#
loop_
_entity.id
_entity.type
_entity.pdbx_description
1 polymer ?
#
loop_
_entity_poly.entity_id
_entity_poly.type
_entity_poly.pdbx_seq_one_letter_code
_entity_poly.pdbx_strand_id
1 'polypeptide(L)'
;MAETTHTEISPNTAPEGEVTDLGDLDEKAHHSANTVRCDALLVDTISRSDTYPAIDIRVDDVQLGHEATVSKVSAEQLFYLQSRGLPEDEAMAMIVRGFIEPIARELPMEYALELNKLIEMSMEGSVG
;
A
#
# COMPACT_ATOMS: atom_id res chain seq x y z
N MET A 1 0.79 9.16 -8.42
CA MET A 1 0.42 8.80 -7.04
C MET A 1 0.35 7.29 -6.96
N ALA A 2 1.06 6.65 -6.04
CA ALA A 2 0.90 5.23 -5.74
C ALA A 2 0.23 5.11 -4.36
N GLU A 3 -0.88 4.41 -4.28
CA GLU A 3 -1.61 4.12 -3.05
C GLU A 3 -1.69 2.61 -2.87
N THR A 4 -1.33 2.16 -1.69
CA THR A 4 -1.33 0.75 -1.34
C THR A 4 -2.21 0.54 -0.12
N THR A 5 -3.20 -0.31 -0.23
CA THR A 5 -4.04 -0.73 0.89
C THR A 5 -3.71 -2.19 1.22
N HIS A 6 -3.29 -2.44 2.44
CA HIS A 6 -3.00 -3.78 2.94
C HIS A 6 -3.93 -4.10 4.10
N THR A 7 -4.63 -5.22 4.01
CA THR A 7 -5.48 -5.74 5.08
C THR A 7 -4.83 -6.99 5.65
N GLU A 8 -4.38 -6.92 6.89
CA GLU A 8 -3.91 -8.09 7.63
C GLU A 8 -5.05 -8.67 8.47
N ILE A 9 -5.43 -9.90 8.14
CA ILE A 9 -6.36 -10.69 8.92
C ILE A 9 -5.56 -11.70 9.72
N SER A 10 -5.59 -11.61 11.04
CA SER A 10 -4.87 -12.56 11.90
C SER A 10 -5.53 -13.94 11.86
N PRO A 11 -4.80 -14.99 11.44
CA PRO A 11 -5.36 -16.33 11.33
C PRO A 11 -5.55 -17.05 12.67
N ASN A 12 -5.13 -16.43 13.78
CA ASN A 12 -5.05 -17.13 15.07
C ASN A 12 -6.33 -17.05 15.92
N THR A 13 -7.31 -16.32 15.46
CA THR A 13 -8.66 -16.32 16.00
C THR A 13 -9.57 -16.68 14.83
N ALA A 14 -9.70 -17.98 14.57
CA ALA A 14 -10.62 -18.45 13.55
C ALA A 14 -12.04 -17.95 13.91
N PRO A 15 -12.52 -16.89 13.30
CA PRO A 15 -13.87 -16.42 13.55
C PRO A 15 -14.82 -17.45 12.94
N GLU A 16 -15.88 -17.75 13.65
CA GLU A 16 -17.01 -18.48 13.04
C GLU A 16 -17.74 -17.64 11.98
N GLY A 17 -17.26 -16.44 11.68
CA GLY A 17 -17.83 -15.47 10.76
C GLY A 17 -16.90 -15.04 9.64
N GLU A 18 -17.45 -14.44 8.63
CA GLU A 18 -16.74 -13.95 7.45
C GLU A 18 -16.38 -12.46 7.63
N VAL A 19 -15.12 -12.13 7.34
CA VAL A 19 -14.69 -10.74 7.19
C VAL A 19 -14.91 -10.36 5.73
N THR A 20 -15.87 -9.51 5.49
CA THR A 20 -16.19 -9.03 4.15
C THR A 20 -15.71 -7.61 3.97
N ASP A 21 -15.03 -7.36 2.86
CA ASP A 21 -14.51 -6.05 2.51
C ASP A 21 -13.55 -5.42 3.56
N LEU A 22 -13.14 -4.18 3.37
CA LEU A 22 -12.14 -3.44 4.13
C LEU A 22 -12.59 -3.03 5.56
N GLY A 23 -13.13 -3.94 6.33
CA GLY A 23 -13.52 -3.68 7.71
C GLY A 23 -14.98 -4.00 8.04
N ASP A 24 -15.67 -4.73 7.15
CA ASP A 24 -17.01 -5.25 7.46
C ASP A 24 -16.86 -6.54 8.29
N LEU A 25 -17.29 -6.51 9.54
CA LEU A 25 -17.32 -7.65 10.44
C LEU A 25 -18.76 -8.11 10.63
N ASP A 26 -19.07 -9.29 10.09
CA ASP A 26 -20.38 -9.93 10.23
C ASP A 26 -20.71 -10.21 11.71
N GLU A 27 -21.98 -10.36 12.01
CA GLU A 27 -22.53 -10.70 13.33
C GLU A 27 -21.95 -11.99 13.96
N LYS A 28 -21.32 -12.84 13.14
CA LYS A 28 -20.65 -14.09 13.56
C LYS A 28 -19.16 -13.97 13.76
N ALA A 29 -18.56 -12.81 13.50
CA ALA A 29 -17.12 -12.59 13.56
C ALA A 29 -16.62 -12.30 14.99
N HIS A 30 -17.14 -13.00 15.99
CA HIS A 30 -16.72 -12.88 17.38
C HIS A 30 -15.22 -13.19 17.54
N HIS A 31 -14.54 -12.44 18.41
CA HIS A 31 -13.10 -12.56 18.72
C HIS A 31 -12.19 -12.38 17.50
N SER A 32 -12.66 -11.82 16.41
CA SER A 32 -11.84 -11.53 15.24
C SER A 32 -10.93 -10.31 15.47
N ALA A 33 -9.79 -10.30 14.77
CA ALA A 33 -8.91 -9.16 14.70
C ALA A 33 -8.75 -8.75 13.22
N ASN A 34 -8.99 -7.48 12.93
CA ASN A 34 -8.80 -6.92 11.61
C ASN A 34 -7.96 -5.64 11.72
N THR A 35 -6.90 -5.54 10.93
CA THR A 35 -6.08 -4.33 10.83
C THR A 35 -6.00 -3.91 9.37
N VAL A 36 -6.45 -2.69 9.10
CA VAL A 36 -6.36 -2.06 7.78
C VAL A 36 -5.23 -1.04 7.80
N ARG A 37 -4.30 -1.17 6.88
CA ARG A 37 -3.21 -0.23 6.69
C ARG A 37 -3.25 0.35 5.29
N CYS A 38 -3.28 1.68 5.22
CA CYS A 38 -3.28 2.43 3.97
C CYS A 38 -2.00 3.25 3.88
N ASP A 39 -1.12 2.92 2.96
CA ASP A 39 0.10 3.69 2.71
C ASP A 39 0.02 4.35 1.33
N ALA A 40 0.26 5.65 1.28
CA ALA A 40 0.30 6.44 0.04
C ALA A 40 1.67 7.10 -0.15
N LEU A 41 2.22 6.99 -1.35
CA LEU A 41 3.44 7.68 -1.76
C LEU A 41 3.13 8.73 -2.82
N LEU A 42 3.39 9.99 -2.50
CA LEU A 42 3.24 11.10 -3.44
C LEU A 42 4.53 11.27 -4.24
N VAL A 43 4.45 11.14 -5.55
CA VAL A 43 5.58 11.23 -6.49
C VAL A 43 5.81 12.65 -6.98
N ASP A 44 4.83 13.53 -6.82
CA ASP A 44 4.89 14.93 -7.22
C ASP A 44 4.56 15.88 -6.06
N THR A 45 4.64 17.17 -6.31
CA THR A 45 4.43 18.22 -5.30
C THR A 45 3.00 18.72 -5.20
N ILE A 46 2.14 18.38 -6.15
CA ILE A 46 0.76 18.87 -6.28
C ILE A 46 -0.30 17.85 -5.91
N SER A 47 0.06 16.56 -5.97
CA SER A 47 -0.85 15.46 -5.61
C SER A 47 -1.20 15.46 -4.13
N ARG A 48 -2.40 14.97 -3.83
CA ARG A 48 -2.92 14.73 -2.49
C ARG A 48 -3.49 13.32 -2.41
N SER A 49 -3.43 12.75 -1.22
CA SER A 49 -4.12 11.52 -0.87
C SER A 49 -4.86 11.72 0.45
N ASP A 50 -6.15 11.47 0.43
CA ASP A 50 -7.01 11.49 1.61
C ASP A 50 -7.67 10.10 1.72
N THR A 51 -7.57 9.47 2.89
CA THR A 51 -8.13 8.15 3.14
C THR A 51 -9.35 8.27 4.04
N TYR A 52 -10.47 7.76 3.58
CA TYR A 52 -11.75 7.72 4.32
C TYR A 52 -12.13 6.26 4.57
N PRO A 53 -11.71 5.65 5.69
CA PRO A 53 -12.07 4.28 5.99
C PRO A 53 -13.56 4.18 6.32
N ALA A 54 -14.23 3.20 5.72
CA ALA A 54 -15.57 2.79 6.12
C ALA A 54 -15.46 1.47 6.87
N ILE A 55 -15.94 1.44 8.12
CA ILE A 55 -15.89 0.27 9.00
C ILE A 55 -17.31 0.02 9.52
N ASP A 56 -17.86 -1.16 9.26
CA ASP A 56 -19.12 -1.63 9.83
C ASP A 56 -18.84 -2.74 10.85
N ILE A 57 -19.19 -2.50 12.10
CA ILE A 57 -18.94 -3.42 13.23
C ILE A 57 -20.28 -3.83 13.79
N ARG A 58 -20.59 -5.12 13.74
CA ARG A 58 -21.85 -5.70 14.23
C ARG A 58 -21.68 -6.57 15.47
N VAL A 59 -20.44 -6.65 16.01
CA VAL A 59 -20.10 -7.42 17.20
C VAL A 59 -19.21 -6.60 18.14
N ASP A 60 -19.31 -6.81 19.44
CA ASP A 60 -18.63 -5.99 20.46
C ASP A 60 -17.23 -6.52 20.83
N ASP A 61 -16.94 -7.78 20.59
CA ASP A 61 -15.74 -8.49 21.05
C ASP A 61 -14.68 -8.67 19.94
N VAL A 62 -14.39 -7.58 19.23
CA VAL A 62 -13.42 -7.57 18.12
C VAL A 62 -12.28 -6.58 18.39
N GLN A 63 -11.15 -6.84 17.75
CA GLN A 63 -10.02 -5.92 17.72
C GLN A 63 -9.88 -5.32 16.32
N LEU A 64 -10.04 -4.01 16.24
CA LEU A 64 -9.91 -3.26 14.99
C LEU A 64 -8.81 -2.24 15.09
N GLY A 65 -7.96 -2.20 14.07
CA GLY A 65 -6.94 -1.19 13.86
C GLY A 65 -7.05 -0.58 12.47
N HIS A 66 -6.94 0.74 12.38
CA HIS A 66 -6.74 1.43 11.12
C HIS A 66 -5.55 2.37 11.24
N GLU A 67 -4.61 2.24 10.29
CA GLU A 67 -3.45 3.11 10.18
C GLU A 67 -3.39 3.68 8.76
N ALA A 68 -3.18 4.97 8.64
CA ALA A 68 -2.99 5.64 7.35
C ALA A 68 -1.72 6.47 7.38
N THR A 69 -0.86 6.27 6.38
CA THR A 69 0.39 7.00 6.21
C THR A 69 0.45 7.63 4.82
N VAL A 70 0.74 8.92 4.77
CA VAL A 70 1.00 9.62 3.51
C VAL A 70 2.43 10.16 3.54
N SER A 71 3.24 9.73 2.61
CA SER A 71 4.64 10.16 2.46
C SER A 71 4.89 10.76 1.07
N LYS A 72 5.94 11.57 0.98
CA LYS A 72 6.45 12.07 -0.30
C LYS A 72 7.78 11.42 -0.61
N VAL A 73 8.10 11.34 -1.90
CA VAL A 73 9.43 10.93 -2.34
C VAL A 73 10.46 11.89 -1.73
N SER A 74 11.45 11.32 -1.05
CA SER A 74 12.51 12.09 -0.40
C SER A 74 13.46 12.68 -1.44
N ALA A 75 13.61 14.00 -1.44
CA ALA A 75 14.57 14.69 -2.29
C ALA A 75 16.01 14.24 -2.03
N GLU A 76 16.35 13.87 -0.78
CA GLU A 76 17.66 13.36 -0.41
C GLU A 76 17.91 11.97 -1.01
N GLN A 77 16.92 11.07 -0.98
CA GLN A 77 17.03 9.76 -1.61
C GLN A 77 17.19 9.88 -3.12
N LEU A 78 16.39 10.75 -3.74
CA LEU A 78 16.48 11.01 -5.18
C LEU A 78 17.87 11.56 -5.54
N PHE A 79 18.33 12.58 -4.83
CA PHE A 79 19.66 13.14 -5.02
C PHE A 79 20.78 12.10 -4.84
N TYR A 80 20.66 11.24 -3.82
CA TYR A 80 21.63 10.17 -3.59
C TYR A 80 21.72 9.19 -4.78
N LEU A 81 20.57 8.75 -5.29
CA LEU A 81 20.53 7.85 -6.45
C LEU A 81 21.09 8.50 -7.71
N GLN A 82 20.73 9.77 -7.97
CA GLN A 82 21.29 10.55 -9.07
C GLN A 82 22.80 10.76 -8.95
N SER A 83 23.31 10.97 -7.74
CA SER A 83 24.76 11.09 -7.49
C SER A 83 25.51 9.79 -7.78
N ARG A 84 24.83 8.65 -7.80
CA ARG A 84 25.34 7.35 -8.20
C ARG A 84 25.25 7.07 -9.71
N GLY A 85 24.75 8.04 -10.48
CA GLY A 85 24.68 7.98 -11.94
C GLY A 85 23.35 7.48 -12.50
N LEU A 86 22.33 7.34 -11.66
CA LEU A 86 20.97 7.01 -12.15
C LEU A 86 20.32 8.26 -12.72
N PRO A 87 19.68 8.19 -13.90
CA PRO A 87 18.78 9.22 -14.39
C PRO A 87 17.62 9.43 -13.42
N GLU A 88 16.99 10.60 -13.46
CA GLU A 88 15.94 10.96 -12.51
C GLU A 88 14.73 10.03 -12.57
N ASP A 89 14.30 9.66 -13.77
CA ASP A 89 13.21 8.72 -14.05
C ASP A 89 13.50 7.32 -13.48
N GLU A 90 14.70 6.80 -13.69
CA GLU A 90 15.12 5.51 -13.15
C GLU A 90 15.23 5.54 -11.61
N ALA A 91 15.75 6.63 -11.06
CA ALA A 91 15.85 6.83 -9.62
C ALA A 91 14.45 6.88 -8.96
N MET A 92 13.52 7.59 -9.59
CA MET A 92 12.13 7.67 -9.16
C MET A 92 11.44 6.29 -9.23
N ALA A 93 11.59 5.59 -10.34
CA ALA A 93 11.06 4.24 -10.50
C ALA A 93 11.60 3.26 -9.45
N MET A 94 12.87 3.41 -9.06
CA MET A 94 13.48 2.59 -8.02
C MET A 94 12.85 2.86 -6.65
N ILE A 95 12.57 4.11 -6.30
CA ILE A 95 11.92 4.48 -5.04
C ILE A 95 10.50 3.93 -5.00
N VAL A 96 9.73 4.09 -6.08
CA VAL A 96 8.35 3.58 -6.18
C VAL A 96 8.31 2.06 -6.09
N ARG A 97 9.24 1.36 -6.76
CA ARG A 97 9.36 -0.10 -6.64
C ARG A 97 9.64 -0.55 -5.22
N GLY A 98 10.53 0.14 -4.50
CA GLY A 98 10.82 -0.14 -3.10
C GLY A 98 9.61 0.04 -2.18
N PHE A 99 8.75 1.01 -2.48
CA PHE A 99 7.50 1.23 -1.75
C PHE A 99 6.48 0.10 -1.98
N ILE A 100 6.38 -0.40 -3.21
CA ILE A 100 5.41 -1.45 -3.60
C ILE A 100 5.97 -2.87 -3.33
N GLU A 101 7.26 -3.01 -3.06
CA GLU A 101 7.93 -4.30 -2.88
C GLU A 101 7.21 -5.28 -1.92
N PRO A 102 6.67 -4.86 -0.76
CA PRO A 102 5.95 -5.78 0.13
C PRO A 102 4.80 -6.50 -0.56
N ILE A 103 4.04 -5.79 -1.40
CA ILE A 103 2.94 -6.37 -2.19
C ILE A 103 3.47 -7.21 -3.35
N ALA A 104 4.49 -6.72 -4.05
CA ALA A 104 5.06 -7.43 -5.19
C ALA A 104 5.62 -8.81 -4.79
N ARG A 105 6.10 -8.97 -3.56
CA ARG A 105 6.59 -10.25 -3.03
C ARG A 105 5.50 -11.29 -2.83
N GLU A 106 4.26 -10.88 -2.63
CA GLU A 106 3.11 -11.78 -2.45
C GLU A 106 2.52 -12.23 -3.79
N LEU A 107 2.88 -11.54 -4.90
CA LEU A 107 2.40 -11.88 -6.23
C LEU A 107 3.16 -13.05 -6.83
N PRO A 108 2.50 -13.91 -7.64
CA PRO A 108 3.19 -14.82 -8.52
C PRO A 108 4.21 -14.09 -9.40
N MET A 109 5.32 -14.77 -9.72
CA MET A 109 6.46 -14.15 -10.41
C MET A 109 6.08 -13.43 -11.71
N GLU A 110 5.15 -14.00 -12.48
CA GLU A 110 4.70 -13.42 -13.75
C GLU A 110 4.07 -12.04 -13.54
N TYR A 111 3.21 -11.90 -12.52
CA TYR A 111 2.56 -10.63 -12.18
C TYR A 111 3.52 -9.62 -11.56
N ALA A 112 4.47 -10.08 -10.74
CA ALA A 112 5.49 -9.21 -10.16
C ALA A 112 6.38 -8.58 -11.24
N LEU A 113 6.76 -9.34 -12.28
CA LEU A 113 7.52 -8.83 -13.42
C LEU A 113 6.74 -7.81 -14.23
N GLU A 114 5.45 -8.08 -14.48
CA GLU A 114 4.58 -7.16 -15.22
C GLU A 114 4.33 -5.86 -14.44
N LEU A 115 4.10 -5.96 -13.13
CA LEU A 115 3.97 -4.79 -12.25
C LEU A 115 5.21 -3.90 -12.30
N ASN A 116 6.40 -4.48 -12.20
CA ASN A 116 7.65 -3.72 -12.29
C ASN A 116 7.80 -3.00 -13.63
N LYS A 117 7.42 -3.65 -14.74
CA LYS A 117 7.45 -3.03 -16.07
C LYS A 117 6.44 -1.88 -16.19
N LEU A 118 5.25 -2.03 -15.62
CA LEU A 118 4.23 -0.97 -15.61
C LEU A 118 4.71 0.25 -14.82
N ILE A 119 5.40 0.04 -13.69
CA ILE A 119 5.99 1.13 -12.90
C ILE A 119 7.03 1.89 -13.73
N GLU A 120 7.94 1.21 -14.42
CA GLU A 120 8.94 1.83 -15.30
C GLU A 120 8.27 2.71 -16.35
N MET A 121 7.32 2.14 -17.10
CA MET A 121 6.60 2.87 -18.15
C MET A 121 5.81 4.08 -17.61
N SER A 122 5.27 3.97 -16.41
CA SER A 122 4.53 5.06 -15.76
C SER A 122 5.46 6.20 -15.33
N MET A 123 6.70 5.89 -14.95
CA MET A 123 7.67 6.89 -14.52
C MET A 123 8.33 7.60 -15.71
N GLU A 124 8.58 6.94 -16.83
CA GLU A 124 9.11 7.56 -18.07
C GLU A 124 8.24 8.71 -18.58
N GLY A 125 6.96 8.76 -18.26
CA GLY A 125 6.03 9.83 -18.67
C GLY A 125 5.76 10.89 -17.60
N SER A 126 6.28 10.74 -16.38
CA SER A 126 5.93 11.61 -15.24
C SER A 126 7.00 12.63 -14.89
N VAL A 127 8.18 12.54 -15.49
CA VAL A 127 9.29 13.50 -15.30
C VAL A 127 9.26 14.48 -16.47
N GLY A 128 8.48 15.55 -16.34
CA GLY A 128 8.33 16.61 -17.34
C GLY A 128 8.10 17.94 -16.68
#